data_2be0e27c05a6e5bf681428ad6122dc32
#
_entry.id   2be0e27c05a6e5bf681428ad6122dc32
#
_cell.length_a   1.000
_cell.length_b   1.000
_cell.length_c   1.000
_cell.angle_alpha   90.00
_cell.angle_beta   90.00
_cell.angle_gamma   90.00
#
_symmetry.space_group_name_H-M   'P 1'
#
loop_
_entity.id
_entity.type
_entity.pdbx_description
1 polymer ?
#
loop_
_entity_poly.entity_id
_entity_poly.type
_entity_poly.pdbx_seq_one_letter_code
_entity_poly.pdbx_strand_id
1 'polypeptide(L)'
;TPFIDSLSRHSLVFENAYSNGLRSIDAIPAIIAGLPTLMDDPFITSSYSTNNTKGLVEILNEQNYHTAFFHGGNKGTMNFDGFASYAGFNEYYGRDEYDNNKDYDGHWGIYDEPFLQYFAKKLNSFTQPFFAFEFTLSSHYPYHLPAHHQDKFPEGPLKIHRVVRYTDYSLKKFFET
;
A
#
# COMPACT_ATOMS: atom_id res chain seq x y z
N THR A 1 10.66 2.35 -14.89
CA THR A 1 9.56 3.07 -14.19
C THR A 1 9.45 4.50 -14.72
N PRO A 2 8.96 4.70 -15.98
CA PRO A 2 9.01 6.03 -16.60
C PRO A 2 8.23 7.10 -15.85
N PHE A 3 7.11 6.73 -15.21
CA PHE A 3 6.30 7.68 -14.46
C PHE A 3 6.99 8.07 -13.14
N ILE A 4 7.46 7.10 -12.36
CA ILE A 4 8.18 7.37 -11.11
C ILE A 4 9.45 8.18 -11.39
N ASP A 5 10.18 7.87 -12.46
CA ASP A 5 11.36 8.63 -12.88
C ASP A 5 11.01 10.08 -13.27
N SER A 6 9.85 10.28 -13.90
CA SER A 6 9.34 11.64 -14.19
C SER A 6 8.92 12.38 -12.92
N LEU A 7 8.19 11.69 -12.03
CA LEU A 7 7.72 12.25 -10.76
C LEU A 7 8.89 12.67 -9.87
N SER A 8 9.98 11.88 -9.83
CA SER A 8 11.16 12.17 -9.02
C SER A 8 11.83 13.49 -9.39
N ARG A 9 11.73 13.92 -10.66
CA ARG A 9 12.28 15.21 -11.12
C ARG A 9 11.54 16.42 -10.56
N HIS A 10 10.34 16.23 -10.03
CA HIS A 10 9.47 17.24 -9.44
C HIS A 10 9.23 17.00 -7.95
N SER A 11 10.05 16.17 -7.33
CA SER A 11 9.90 15.72 -5.94
C SER A 11 11.21 15.87 -5.16
N LEU A 12 11.11 15.90 -3.84
CA LEU A 12 12.27 15.74 -2.97
C LEU A 12 12.68 14.26 -2.99
N VAL A 13 13.89 13.98 -3.44
CA VAL A 13 14.46 12.63 -3.52
C VAL A 13 15.53 12.44 -2.46
N PHE A 14 15.41 11.37 -1.69
CA PHE A 14 16.40 10.99 -0.67
C PHE A 14 17.34 9.94 -1.27
N GLU A 15 18.56 10.34 -1.64
CA GLU A 15 19.54 9.44 -2.26
C GLU A 15 20.11 8.39 -1.29
N ASN A 16 20.09 8.67 0.01
CA ASN A 16 20.59 7.78 1.06
C ASN A 16 19.43 7.18 1.88
N ALA A 17 18.42 6.63 1.20
CA ALA A 17 17.33 5.93 1.84
C ALA A 17 17.59 4.42 1.88
N TYR A 18 17.34 3.79 3.03
CA TYR A 18 17.59 2.37 3.25
C TYR A 18 16.32 1.67 3.72
N SER A 19 16.13 0.43 3.26
CA SER A 19 15.07 -0.44 3.77
C SER A 19 15.33 -0.79 5.23
N ASN A 20 14.28 -0.74 6.06
CA ASN A 20 14.34 -1.08 7.48
C ASN A 20 14.04 -2.57 7.75
N GLY A 21 13.79 -3.36 6.73
CA GLY A 21 13.52 -4.80 6.83
C GLY A 21 13.65 -5.48 5.47
N LEU A 22 13.58 -6.80 5.45
CA LEU A 22 13.71 -7.62 4.25
C LEU A 22 12.37 -7.96 3.60
N ARG A 23 11.26 -7.77 4.33
CA ARG A 23 9.90 -8.10 3.90
C ARG A 23 9.05 -6.85 3.82
N SER A 24 8.10 -6.82 2.88
CA SER A 24 7.17 -5.69 2.73
C SER A 24 6.31 -5.44 3.98
N ILE A 25 5.95 -6.49 4.71
CA ILE A 25 5.23 -6.39 5.99
C ILE A 25 6.01 -5.62 7.07
N ASP A 26 7.33 -5.63 7.02
CA ASP A 26 8.20 -4.92 7.97
C ASP A 26 8.18 -3.38 7.72
N ALA A 27 7.86 -2.97 6.49
CA ALA A 27 7.82 -1.56 6.12
C ALA A 27 6.64 -0.81 6.78
N ILE A 28 5.51 -1.49 7.01
CA ILE A 28 4.30 -0.85 7.56
C ILE A 28 4.56 -0.29 8.96
N PRO A 29 5.00 -1.09 9.97
CA PRO A 29 5.29 -0.55 11.30
C PRO A 29 6.48 0.42 11.29
N ALA A 30 7.44 0.26 10.37
CA ALA A 30 8.55 1.19 10.24
C ALA A 30 8.08 2.59 9.81
N ILE A 31 7.16 2.67 8.83
CA ILE A 31 6.63 3.94 8.32
C ILE A 31 5.61 4.55 9.31
N ILE A 32 4.69 3.75 9.81
CA ILE A 32 3.54 4.22 10.60
C ILE A 32 3.92 4.51 12.06
N ALA A 33 4.78 3.68 12.64
CA ALA A 33 5.12 3.75 14.07
C ALA A 33 6.61 4.00 14.35
N GLY A 34 7.45 4.14 13.29
CA GLY A 34 8.89 4.33 13.47
C GLY A 34 9.60 3.11 14.07
N LEU A 35 9.02 1.92 13.98
CA LEU A 35 9.56 0.70 14.58
C LEU A 35 10.54 0.02 13.62
N PRO A 36 11.84 -0.07 13.98
CA PRO A 36 12.80 -0.81 13.18
C PRO A 36 12.56 -2.32 13.30
N THR A 37 12.93 -3.07 12.26
CA THR A 37 12.88 -4.53 12.25
C THR A 37 14.01 -5.09 13.11
N LEU A 38 13.70 -5.46 14.34
CA LEU A 38 14.65 -5.98 15.34
C LEU A 38 14.40 -7.45 15.68
N MET A 39 13.41 -8.08 15.04
CA MET A 39 13.01 -9.47 15.31
C MET A 39 13.00 -10.29 14.03
N ASP A 40 13.15 -11.60 14.16
CA ASP A 40 13.01 -12.53 13.03
C ASP A 40 11.57 -12.59 12.51
N ASP A 41 10.59 -12.52 13.42
CA ASP A 41 9.17 -12.44 13.06
C ASP A 41 8.73 -11.00 12.82
N PRO A 42 7.82 -10.75 11.85
CA PRO A 42 7.26 -9.41 11.65
C PRO A 42 6.52 -8.93 12.89
N PHE A 43 6.72 -7.67 13.29
CA PHE A 43 6.04 -7.06 14.44
C PHE A 43 4.52 -7.25 14.38
N ILE A 44 3.91 -7.03 13.22
CA ILE A 44 2.45 -7.07 13.01
C ILE A 44 1.84 -8.45 13.34
N THR A 45 2.59 -9.54 13.13
CA THR A 45 2.13 -10.92 13.40
C THR A 45 2.73 -11.51 14.67
N SER A 46 3.55 -10.75 15.38
CA SER A 46 4.16 -11.18 16.63
C SER A 46 3.23 -11.02 17.84
N SER A 47 3.62 -11.57 18.98
CA SER A 47 2.95 -11.35 20.27
C SER A 47 2.99 -9.90 20.76
N TYR A 48 3.81 -9.05 20.14
CA TYR A 48 3.94 -7.62 20.46
C TYR A 48 3.05 -6.73 19.60
N SER A 49 2.32 -7.29 18.62
CA SER A 49 1.50 -6.54 17.66
C SER A 49 0.41 -5.64 18.30
N THR A 50 0.02 -5.96 19.53
CA THR A 50 -0.99 -5.19 20.30
C THR A 50 -0.39 -4.20 21.29
N ASN A 51 0.94 -4.07 21.33
CA ASN A 51 1.59 -3.08 22.17
C ASN A 51 1.24 -1.67 21.68
N ASN A 52 0.96 -0.78 22.61
CA ASN A 52 0.71 0.62 22.28
C ASN A 52 1.99 1.25 21.72
N THR A 53 1.89 1.76 20.49
CA THR A 53 2.99 2.47 19.81
C THR A 53 2.46 3.83 19.38
N LYS A 54 2.90 4.90 20.07
CA LYS A 54 2.55 6.25 19.64
C LYS A 54 3.26 6.56 18.32
N GLY A 55 2.52 6.42 17.22
CA GLY A 55 3.02 6.57 15.85
C GLY A 55 2.44 7.79 15.14
N LEU A 56 2.74 7.88 13.85
CA LEU A 56 2.30 8.98 12.98
C LEU A 56 0.78 9.16 12.97
N VAL A 57 0.02 8.05 12.98
CA VAL A 57 -1.44 8.07 12.93
C VAL A 57 -2.04 8.72 14.17
N GLU A 58 -1.57 8.36 15.37
CA GLU A 58 -2.05 8.95 16.61
C GLU A 58 -1.75 10.45 16.67
N ILE A 59 -0.52 10.86 16.28
CA ILE A 59 -0.10 12.26 16.23
C ILE A 59 -1.00 13.07 15.28
N LEU A 60 -1.37 12.51 14.11
CA LEU A 60 -2.22 13.20 13.15
C LEU A 60 -3.69 13.24 13.59
N ASN A 61 -4.18 12.19 14.24
CA ASN A 61 -5.52 12.20 14.85
C ASN A 61 -5.64 13.31 15.93
N GLU A 62 -4.60 13.51 16.76
CA GLU A 62 -4.54 14.62 17.73
C GLU A 62 -4.62 16.01 17.06
N GLN A 63 -4.26 16.11 15.77
CA GLN A 63 -4.34 17.31 14.95
C GLN A 63 -5.62 17.37 14.07
N ASN A 64 -6.62 16.53 14.35
CA ASN A 64 -7.88 16.44 13.62
C ASN A 64 -7.73 16.03 12.14
N TYR A 65 -6.70 15.28 11.79
CA TYR A 65 -6.62 14.62 10.48
C TYR A 65 -7.55 13.40 10.47
N HIS A 66 -8.20 13.18 9.34
CA HIS A 66 -8.84 11.91 9.06
C HIS A 66 -7.80 10.89 8.59
N THR A 67 -7.75 9.71 9.20
CA THR A 67 -6.72 8.73 8.89
C THR A 67 -7.32 7.45 8.31
N ALA A 68 -6.81 6.98 7.17
CA ALA A 68 -7.33 5.82 6.47
C ALA A 68 -6.22 4.91 5.95
N PHE A 69 -6.41 3.59 6.15
CA PHE A 69 -5.51 2.55 5.65
C PHE A 69 -6.17 1.81 4.49
N PHE A 70 -5.45 1.66 3.38
CA PHE A 70 -5.91 0.98 2.16
C PHE A 70 -5.02 -0.22 1.84
N HIS A 71 -5.66 -1.38 1.66
CA HIS A 71 -4.98 -2.61 1.27
C HIS A 71 -5.97 -3.52 0.56
N GLY A 72 -5.85 -3.68 -0.75
CA GLY A 72 -6.80 -4.40 -1.59
C GLY A 72 -6.96 -5.91 -1.31
N GLY A 73 -6.31 -6.43 -0.26
CA GLY A 73 -6.42 -7.82 0.18
C GLY A 73 -7.62 -8.10 1.07
N ASN A 74 -7.78 -9.38 1.43
CA ASN A 74 -8.81 -9.80 2.38
C ASN A 74 -8.50 -9.30 3.79
N LYS A 75 -9.52 -9.00 4.58
CA LYS A 75 -9.37 -8.79 6.04
C LYS A 75 -8.70 -10.00 6.70
N GLY A 76 -7.86 -9.76 7.68
CA GLY A 76 -7.05 -10.77 8.35
C GLY A 76 -5.74 -11.12 7.62
N THR A 77 -5.55 -10.72 6.35
CA THR A 77 -4.29 -10.96 5.63
C THR A 77 -3.13 -10.29 6.36
N MET A 78 -2.18 -11.11 6.84
CA MET A 78 -1.00 -10.66 7.60
C MET A 78 -1.34 -9.72 8.78
N ASN A 79 -2.57 -9.76 9.27
CA ASN A 79 -3.07 -8.90 10.36
C ASN A 79 -2.97 -7.39 10.09
N PHE A 80 -3.06 -6.96 8.83
CA PHE A 80 -2.94 -5.54 8.47
C PHE A 80 -4.09 -4.70 9.00
N ASP A 81 -5.32 -5.22 8.94
CA ASP A 81 -6.51 -4.60 9.53
C ASP A 81 -6.42 -4.49 11.06
N GLY A 82 -5.94 -5.53 11.73
CA GLY A 82 -5.65 -5.50 13.16
C GLY A 82 -4.61 -4.42 13.51
N PHE A 83 -3.49 -4.40 12.81
CA PHE A 83 -2.46 -3.38 13.02
C PHE A 83 -2.97 -1.96 12.74
N ALA A 84 -3.72 -1.75 11.66
CA ALA A 84 -4.32 -0.46 11.35
C ALA A 84 -5.24 0.03 12.48
N SER A 85 -6.05 -0.87 13.04
CA SER A 85 -6.90 -0.58 14.19
C SER A 85 -6.07 -0.19 15.43
N TYR A 86 -5.03 -0.96 15.78
CA TYR A 86 -4.16 -0.66 16.92
C TYR A 86 -3.33 0.62 16.74
N ALA A 87 -2.92 0.92 15.50
CA ALA A 87 -2.22 2.17 15.16
C ALA A 87 -3.15 3.39 15.21
N GLY A 88 -4.47 3.20 15.32
CA GLY A 88 -5.46 4.25 15.50
C GLY A 88 -6.01 4.84 14.21
N PHE A 89 -5.91 4.15 13.05
CA PHE A 89 -6.59 4.58 11.83
C PHE A 89 -8.11 4.65 12.03
N ASN A 90 -8.74 5.71 11.54
CA ASN A 90 -10.18 5.88 11.62
C ASN A 90 -10.90 4.90 10.70
N GLU A 91 -10.33 4.56 9.54
CA GLU A 91 -10.93 3.69 8.55
C GLU A 91 -9.91 2.73 7.93
N TYR A 92 -10.41 1.54 7.58
CA TYR A 92 -9.69 0.53 6.81
C TYR A 92 -10.50 0.18 5.57
N TYR A 93 -9.88 0.23 4.41
CA TYR A 93 -10.47 -0.10 3.12
C TYR A 93 -9.75 -1.29 2.50
N GLY A 94 -10.39 -2.44 2.52
CA GLY A 94 -9.91 -3.68 1.94
C GLY A 94 -10.70 -4.12 0.72
N ARG A 95 -10.58 -5.40 0.38
CA ARG A 95 -11.33 -6.02 -0.70
C ARG A 95 -12.85 -5.96 -0.47
N ASP A 96 -13.29 -6.11 0.78
CA ASP A 96 -14.72 -6.09 1.11
C ASP A 96 -15.33 -4.70 0.86
N GLU A 97 -14.62 -3.63 1.23
CA GLU A 97 -15.04 -2.26 1.01
C GLU A 97 -14.94 -1.83 -0.47
N TYR A 98 -14.07 -2.46 -1.24
CA TYR A 98 -13.99 -2.28 -2.69
C TYR A 98 -15.20 -2.89 -3.40
N ASP A 99 -15.67 -4.04 -2.93
CA ASP A 99 -16.90 -4.74 -3.34
C ASP A 99 -17.02 -5.04 -4.87
N ASN A 100 -15.90 -5.31 -5.54
CA ASN A 100 -15.91 -5.77 -6.93
C ASN A 100 -14.88 -6.88 -7.17
N ASN A 101 -15.31 -8.13 -7.09
CA ASN A 101 -14.45 -9.29 -7.26
C ASN A 101 -13.96 -9.54 -8.70
N LYS A 102 -14.42 -8.79 -9.71
CA LYS A 102 -13.90 -8.91 -11.08
C LYS A 102 -12.44 -8.44 -11.19
N ASP A 103 -12.02 -7.57 -10.29
CA ASP A 103 -10.68 -7.00 -10.26
C ASP A 103 -9.74 -7.74 -9.30
N TYR A 104 -10.17 -8.87 -8.73
CA TYR A 104 -9.37 -9.73 -7.86
C TYR A 104 -8.36 -10.56 -8.68
N ASP A 105 -7.10 -10.57 -8.27
CA ASP A 105 -6.00 -11.25 -8.96
C ASP A 105 -5.97 -12.79 -8.77
N GLY A 106 -6.84 -13.31 -7.89
CA GLY A 106 -6.93 -14.72 -7.55
C GLY A 106 -6.00 -15.17 -6.41
N HIS A 107 -5.14 -14.28 -5.88
CA HIS A 107 -4.12 -14.62 -4.88
C HIS A 107 -4.07 -13.63 -3.72
N TRP A 108 -3.67 -12.39 -3.99
CA TRP A 108 -3.39 -11.39 -2.95
C TRP A 108 -4.53 -10.41 -2.72
N GLY A 109 -5.12 -9.90 -3.81
CA GLY A 109 -6.16 -8.90 -3.67
C GLY A 109 -6.59 -8.27 -4.99
N ILE A 110 -7.12 -7.06 -4.89
CA ILE A 110 -7.53 -6.27 -6.05
C ILE A 110 -6.27 -5.76 -6.78
N TYR A 111 -6.27 -5.84 -8.12
CA TYR A 111 -5.20 -5.28 -8.93
C TYR A 111 -4.95 -3.80 -8.64
N ASP A 112 -3.68 -3.36 -8.73
CA ASP A 112 -3.26 -1.99 -8.35
C ASP A 112 -4.02 -0.90 -9.11
N GLU A 113 -4.22 -1.02 -10.45
CA GLU A 113 -4.88 0.05 -11.22
C GLU A 113 -6.29 0.34 -10.70
N PRO A 114 -7.23 -0.63 -10.64
CA PRO A 114 -8.57 -0.36 -10.16
C PRO A 114 -8.61 0.01 -8.67
N PHE A 115 -7.71 -0.55 -7.85
CA PHE A 115 -7.67 -0.21 -6.43
C PHE A 115 -7.15 1.21 -6.18
N LEU A 116 -6.14 1.67 -6.92
CA LEU A 116 -5.66 3.05 -6.86
C LEU A 116 -6.70 4.05 -7.37
N GLN A 117 -7.55 3.68 -8.36
CA GLN A 117 -8.69 4.52 -8.77
C GLN A 117 -9.76 4.61 -7.66
N TYR A 118 -10.02 3.51 -6.97
CA TYR A 118 -10.89 3.50 -5.80
C TYR A 118 -10.31 4.37 -4.68
N PHE A 119 -9.01 4.26 -4.41
CA PHE A 119 -8.26 5.08 -3.47
C PHE A 119 -8.42 6.57 -3.80
N ALA A 120 -8.14 7.00 -5.03
CA ALA A 120 -8.31 8.39 -5.47
C ALA A 120 -9.75 8.90 -5.22
N LYS A 121 -10.75 8.08 -5.59
CA LYS A 121 -12.16 8.42 -5.36
C LYS A 121 -12.48 8.61 -3.87
N LYS A 122 -11.92 7.78 -2.98
CA LYS A 122 -12.10 7.92 -1.54
C LYS A 122 -11.41 9.19 -1.01
N LEU A 123 -10.16 9.46 -1.43
CA LEU A 123 -9.46 10.68 -1.04
C LEU A 123 -10.26 11.94 -1.41
N ASN A 124 -10.86 11.98 -2.60
CA ASN A 124 -11.70 13.09 -3.06
C ASN A 124 -13.01 13.26 -2.25
N SER A 125 -13.41 12.26 -1.47
CA SER A 125 -14.59 12.33 -0.60
C SER A 125 -14.29 12.83 0.82
N PHE A 126 -13.04 12.90 1.22
CA PHE A 126 -12.67 13.40 2.54
C PHE A 126 -12.80 14.92 2.62
N THR A 127 -13.47 15.39 3.65
CA THR A 127 -13.82 16.83 3.81
C THR A 127 -12.87 17.58 4.74
N GLN A 128 -11.98 16.89 5.43
CA GLN A 128 -11.01 17.44 6.37
C GLN A 128 -9.58 17.06 5.94
N PRO A 129 -8.54 17.68 6.52
CA PRO A 129 -7.18 17.22 6.30
C PRO A 129 -7.08 15.71 6.57
N PHE A 130 -6.40 14.99 5.73
CA PHE A 130 -6.32 13.53 5.86
C PHE A 130 -4.89 13.00 5.75
N PHE A 131 -4.69 11.84 6.33
CA PHE A 131 -3.55 10.96 6.10
C PHE A 131 -4.06 9.62 5.58
N ALA A 132 -3.64 9.24 4.40
CA ALA A 132 -4.02 7.96 3.82
C ALA A 132 -2.76 7.15 3.50
N PHE A 133 -2.74 5.90 3.94
CA PHE A 133 -1.68 4.94 3.67
C PHE A 133 -2.23 3.85 2.74
N GLU A 134 -1.53 3.59 1.64
CA GLU A 134 -1.91 2.56 0.67
C GLU A 134 -0.77 1.58 0.46
N PHE A 135 -1.11 0.28 0.39
CA PHE A 135 -0.18 -0.82 0.20
C PHE A 135 -0.56 -1.60 -1.07
N THR A 136 0.24 -1.43 -2.15
CA THR A 136 0.04 -2.08 -3.44
C THR A 136 0.34 -3.59 -3.40
N LEU A 137 -0.33 -4.38 -4.26
CA LEU A 137 -0.25 -5.84 -4.25
C LEU A 137 0.26 -6.48 -5.53
N SER A 138 0.09 -5.85 -6.69
CA SER A 138 0.32 -6.50 -7.99
C SER A 138 1.78 -6.86 -8.27
N SER A 139 2.73 -6.26 -7.54
CA SER A 139 4.15 -6.58 -7.68
C SER A 139 4.61 -7.82 -6.91
N HIS A 140 3.69 -8.53 -6.23
CA HIS A 140 3.99 -9.77 -5.52
C HIS A 140 4.00 -11.00 -6.46
N TYR A 141 4.75 -12.04 -6.07
CA TYR A 141 4.63 -13.35 -6.71
C TYR A 141 3.18 -13.86 -6.59
N PRO A 142 2.55 -14.43 -7.62
CA PRO A 142 3.12 -14.97 -8.86
C PRO A 142 3.23 -14.00 -10.05
N TYR A 143 3.14 -12.68 -9.83
CA TYR A 143 3.35 -11.64 -10.84
C TYR A 143 2.29 -11.64 -11.94
N HIS A 144 1.03 -11.79 -11.57
CA HIS A 144 -0.09 -11.77 -12.49
C HIS A 144 -0.42 -10.34 -12.95
N LEU A 145 -0.78 -10.23 -14.23
CA LEU A 145 -1.36 -9.01 -14.80
C LEU A 145 -2.85 -9.23 -15.08
N PRO A 146 -3.66 -8.17 -15.01
CA PRO A 146 -5.04 -8.23 -15.53
C PRO A 146 -5.07 -8.72 -16.98
N ALA A 147 -6.10 -9.50 -17.33
CA ALA A 147 -6.20 -10.10 -18.66
C ALA A 147 -6.07 -9.09 -19.82
N HIS A 148 -6.66 -7.90 -19.64
CA HIS A 148 -6.63 -6.82 -20.63
C HIS A 148 -5.28 -6.07 -20.72
N HIS A 149 -4.32 -6.41 -19.86
CA HIS A 149 -2.98 -5.84 -19.83
C HIS A 149 -1.88 -6.85 -20.18
N GLN A 150 -2.22 -8.08 -20.54
CA GLN A 150 -1.24 -9.14 -20.78
C GLN A 150 -0.19 -8.76 -21.86
N ASP A 151 -0.59 -8.06 -22.91
CA ASP A 151 0.29 -7.69 -24.03
C ASP A 151 0.83 -6.25 -23.93
N LYS A 152 0.41 -5.48 -22.91
CA LYS A 152 0.75 -4.05 -22.81
C LYS A 152 2.14 -3.80 -22.25
N PHE A 153 2.59 -4.65 -21.34
CA PHE A 153 3.85 -4.46 -20.65
C PHE A 153 4.88 -5.49 -21.12
N PRO A 154 5.99 -5.03 -21.75
CA PRO A 154 7.02 -5.94 -22.26
C PRO A 154 7.69 -6.70 -21.12
N GLU A 155 8.07 -7.92 -21.42
CA GLU A 155 8.88 -8.74 -20.53
C GLU A 155 10.25 -8.11 -20.31
N GLY A 156 10.88 -8.48 -19.21
CA GLY A 156 12.27 -8.16 -18.90
C GLY A 156 13.01 -9.43 -18.50
N PRO A 157 14.30 -9.32 -18.12
CA PRO A 157 15.07 -10.47 -17.66
C PRO A 157 14.44 -11.24 -16.50
N LEU A 158 13.63 -10.57 -15.67
CA LEU A 158 12.92 -11.16 -14.54
C LEU A 158 11.40 -10.97 -14.70
N LYS A 159 10.62 -11.96 -14.28
CA LYS A 159 9.13 -11.93 -14.36
C LYS A 159 8.52 -10.72 -13.65
N ILE A 160 9.13 -10.27 -12.55
CA ILE A 160 8.67 -9.10 -11.80
C ILE A 160 8.68 -7.80 -12.63
N HIS A 161 9.51 -7.68 -13.66
CA HIS A 161 9.64 -6.43 -14.42
C HIS A 161 8.33 -6.00 -15.09
N ARG A 162 7.49 -6.95 -15.52
CA ARG A 162 6.19 -6.64 -16.14
C ARG A 162 5.24 -5.99 -15.12
N VAL A 163 5.16 -6.58 -13.93
CA VAL A 163 4.24 -6.08 -12.89
C VAL A 163 4.74 -4.77 -12.26
N VAL A 164 6.05 -4.56 -12.15
CA VAL A 164 6.61 -3.24 -11.77
C VAL A 164 6.23 -2.15 -12.78
N ARG A 165 6.23 -2.46 -14.09
CA ARG A 165 5.75 -1.53 -15.12
C ARG A 165 4.25 -1.29 -15.02
N TYR A 166 3.48 -2.31 -14.67
CA TYR A 166 2.05 -2.17 -14.42
C TYR A 166 1.77 -1.27 -13.20
N THR A 167 2.48 -1.46 -12.10
CA THR A 167 2.34 -0.59 -10.91
C THR A 167 2.74 0.85 -11.23
N ASP A 168 3.83 1.08 -11.98
CA ASP A 168 4.22 2.42 -12.46
C ASP A 168 3.12 3.09 -13.31
N TYR A 169 2.50 2.30 -14.20
CA TYR A 169 1.35 2.76 -14.99
C TYR A 169 0.12 3.05 -14.11
N SER A 170 -0.16 2.20 -13.13
CA SER A 170 -1.29 2.36 -12.21
C SER A 170 -1.15 3.61 -11.35
N LEU A 171 0.07 3.89 -10.88
CA LEU A 171 0.41 5.14 -10.18
C LEU A 171 0.23 6.36 -11.08
N LYS A 172 0.69 6.28 -12.35
CA LYS A 172 0.43 7.37 -13.30
C LYS A 172 -1.06 7.68 -13.41
N LYS A 173 -1.90 6.65 -13.55
CA LYS A 173 -3.35 6.81 -13.62
C LYS A 173 -3.96 7.42 -12.35
N PHE A 174 -3.44 7.05 -11.19
CA PHE A 174 -3.84 7.65 -9.92
C PHE A 174 -3.57 9.16 -9.89
N PHE A 175 -2.39 9.60 -10.32
CA PHE A 175 -2.02 11.03 -10.33
C PHE A 175 -2.72 11.84 -11.44
N GLU A 176 -3.29 11.18 -12.45
CA GLU A 176 -4.08 11.82 -13.52
C GLU A 176 -5.56 11.99 -13.15
N THR A 177 -6.04 11.39 -12.04
CA THR A 177 -7.42 11.42 -11.56
C THR A 177 -7.67 12.61 -10.65
#